data_1b3ee0e61cc566702458f55d980e0b4f
#
_entry.id   1b3ee0e61cc566702458f55d980e0b4f
#
_cell.length_a   1.000
_cell.length_b   1.000
_cell.length_c   1.000
_cell.angle_alpha   90.00
_cell.angle_beta   90.00
_cell.angle_gamma   90.00
#
_symmetry.space_group_name_H-M   'P 1'
#
loop_
_entity.id
_entity.type
_entity.pdbx_description
1 polymer ?
#
loop_
_entity_poly.entity_id
_entity_poly.type
_entity_poly.pdbx_seq_one_letter_code
_entity_poly.pdbx_strand_id
1 'polypeptide(L)'
;GSEMCIRDRPIGVWSEAEKIVNDPAENWETGILGDSISHGGGRMSYSPADWPYNYAYYLDFPTINMSRSGDKTDDLLRRFDADVLPFHVRYLLIMGGTNNLRCGGTAEEVISDLEALQEKCRANDIEPVLLTIPPIAPDRIWKYYQQPTAENWKAEFDKVNGWIRMQTHIDTAAPFAMYEDMPENFAADGLHPDKEAKEKMDNDENIVILDV
;
A
#
# COMPACT_ATOMS: atom_id res chain seq x y z
N GLY A 1 12.52 15.00 -7.11
CA GLY A 1 11.33 15.71 -6.63
C GLY A 1 11.13 15.74 -5.12
N SER A 2 11.85 14.94 -4.32
CA SER A 2 11.70 14.92 -2.86
C SER A 2 12.32 16.12 -2.14
N GLU A 3 13.23 16.84 -2.79
CA GLU A 3 13.89 18.01 -2.18
C GLU A 3 13.04 19.28 -2.11
N MET A 4 12.00 19.40 -2.94
CA MET A 4 11.15 20.61 -2.94
C MET A 4 10.16 20.66 -1.76
N CYS A 5 9.76 19.52 -1.21
CA CYS A 5 8.85 19.49 -0.05
C CYS A 5 9.54 19.86 1.27
N ILE A 6 10.87 19.75 1.33
CA ILE A 6 11.64 20.00 2.56
C ILE A 6 11.93 21.50 2.76
N ARG A 7 11.93 22.30 1.69
CA ARG A 7 12.36 23.71 1.75
C ARG A 7 11.34 24.69 2.33
N ASP A 8 10.07 24.35 2.34
CA ASP A 8 9.00 25.31 2.67
C ASP A 8 8.41 25.13 4.07
N ARG A 9 8.96 24.25 4.91
CA ARG A 9 8.50 24.07 6.29
C ARG A 9 9.54 24.54 7.30
N PRO A 10 9.11 25.10 8.43
CA PRO A 10 10.02 25.46 9.51
C PRO A 10 10.78 24.23 10.00
N ILE A 11 12.11 24.34 10.02
CA ILE A 11 13.04 23.23 10.36
C ILE A 11 12.69 22.53 11.69
N GLY A 12 12.13 23.25 12.65
CA GLY A 12 11.75 22.68 13.94
C GLY A 12 10.56 21.70 13.90
N VAL A 13 9.62 21.92 12.99
CA VAL A 13 8.44 21.03 12.84
C VAL A 13 8.84 19.71 12.16
N TRP A 14 9.83 19.75 11.28
CA TRP A 14 10.36 18.55 10.63
C TRP A 14 11.20 17.70 11.56
N SER A 15 12.02 18.31 12.40
CA SER A 15 12.84 17.55 13.34
C SER A 15 12.01 16.79 14.37
N GLU A 16 10.88 17.35 14.79
CA GLU A 16 9.93 16.65 15.68
C GLU A 16 9.15 15.55 14.97
N ALA A 17 8.67 15.79 13.74
CA ALA A 17 8.00 14.78 12.94
C ALA A 17 8.96 13.63 12.55
N GLU A 18 10.19 13.95 12.16
CA GLU A 18 11.20 12.96 11.86
C GLU A 18 11.60 12.15 13.10
N LYS A 19 11.66 12.78 14.25
CA LYS A 19 11.92 12.13 15.53
C LYS A 19 10.79 11.19 15.94
N ILE A 20 9.53 11.57 15.70
CA ILE A 20 8.35 10.74 16.00
C ILE A 20 8.29 9.54 15.04
N VAL A 21 8.56 9.76 13.76
CA VAL A 21 8.46 8.72 12.70
C VAL A 21 9.66 7.76 12.74
N ASN A 22 10.83 8.20 13.20
CA ASN A 22 12.07 7.43 13.18
C ASN A 22 12.55 7.02 14.57
N ASP A 23 11.74 7.16 15.62
CA ASP A 23 12.14 6.70 16.95
C ASP A 23 11.85 5.20 17.11
N PRO A 24 12.88 4.34 17.00
CA PRO A 24 12.71 2.89 17.15
C PRO A 24 12.38 2.47 18.60
N ALA A 25 12.38 3.42 19.55
CA ALA A 25 12.00 3.17 20.93
C ALA A 25 10.47 3.22 21.16
N GLU A 26 9.70 3.76 20.22
CA GLU A 26 8.25 3.66 20.27
C GLU A 26 7.82 2.28 19.77
N ASN A 27 7.12 1.54 20.61
CA ASN A 27 6.54 0.24 20.25
C ASN A 27 5.32 0.44 19.36
N TRP A 28 5.53 0.55 18.07
CA TRP A 28 4.47 0.51 17.08
C TRP A 28 3.93 -0.92 16.98
N GLU A 29 2.65 -1.11 17.28
CA GLU A 29 2.07 -2.46 17.16
C GLU A 29 1.90 -2.86 15.70
N THR A 30 1.57 -1.89 14.83
CA THR A 30 1.28 -2.15 13.41
C THR A 30 2.12 -1.29 12.48
N GLY A 31 2.67 -1.93 11.46
CA GLY A 31 3.35 -1.28 10.34
C GLY A 31 2.57 -1.42 9.04
N ILE A 32 2.81 -0.50 8.09
CA ILE A 32 2.27 -0.56 6.74
C ILE A 32 3.43 -0.52 5.75
N LEU A 33 3.51 -1.53 4.89
CA LEU A 33 4.52 -1.66 3.85
C LEU A 33 3.84 -1.77 2.48
N GLY A 34 4.12 -0.84 1.58
CA GLY A 34 3.52 -0.86 0.26
C GLY A 34 4.03 0.22 -0.68
N ASP A 35 3.29 0.46 -1.73
CA ASP A 35 3.58 1.44 -2.78
C ASP A 35 2.89 2.80 -2.53
N SER A 36 2.61 3.57 -3.60
CA SER A 36 1.95 4.88 -3.52
C SER A 36 0.54 4.83 -2.95
N ILE A 37 -0.16 3.72 -3.12
CA ILE A 37 -1.52 3.54 -2.59
C ILE A 37 -1.48 3.52 -1.06
N SER A 38 -0.51 2.84 -0.48
CA SER A 38 -0.30 2.76 0.96
C SER A 38 0.46 3.96 1.52
N HIS A 39 1.42 4.54 0.76
CA HIS A 39 2.18 5.71 1.18
C HIS A 39 1.28 6.91 1.52
N GLY A 40 0.15 7.00 0.86
CA GLY A 40 -0.79 8.09 1.02
C GLY A 40 -0.61 9.15 -0.07
N GLY A 41 -1.70 9.69 -0.44
CA GLY A 41 -1.82 10.59 -1.56
C GLY A 41 -2.89 10.10 -2.50
N GLY A 42 -3.74 11.00 -2.93
CA GLY A 42 -4.69 10.78 -4.00
C GLY A 42 -4.02 11.04 -5.33
N ARG A 43 -4.73 11.70 -6.21
CA ARG A 43 -4.39 12.03 -7.59
C ARG A 43 -2.93 12.42 -7.88
N MET A 44 -2.20 12.95 -6.93
CA MET A 44 -0.81 13.39 -7.12
C MET A 44 0.18 12.67 -6.21
N SER A 45 -0.26 11.59 -5.54
CA SER A 45 0.56 10.92 -4.52
C SER A 45 1.18 11.93 -3.54
N TYR A 46 0.34 12.82 -3.02
CA TYR A 46 0.79 13.78 -2.04
C TYR A 46 1.38 13.05 -0.85
N SER A 47 2.54 13.47 -0.48
CA SER A 47 3.30 13.05 0.67
C SER A 47 2.44 12.83 1.91
N PRO A 48 2.88 12.03 2.89
CA PRO A 48 2.18 11.74 4.15
C PRO A 48 1.58 12.94 4.89
N ALA A 49 1.79 14.15 4.40
CA ALA A 49 1.16 15.37 4.91
C ALA A 49 -0.36 15.45 4.68
N ASP A 50 -0.91 14.67 3.75
CA ASP A 50 -2.35 14.66 3.45
C ASP A 50 -3.00 13.39 4.01
N TRP A 51 -3.09 13.32 5.33
CA TRP A 51 -3.57 12.17 6.10
C TRP A 51 -4.83 11.50 5.55
N PRO A 52 -5.90 12.22 5.13
CA PRO A 52 -7.11 11.58 4.62
C PRO A 52 -6.92 10.77 3.33
N TYR A 53 -5.78 10.88 2.66
CA TYR A 53 -5.42 10.05 1.50
C TYR A 53 -4.63 8.80 1.88
N ASN A 54 -4.32 8.63 3.16
CA ASN A 54 -3.71 7.42 3.68
C ASN A 54 -4.78 6.60 4.41
N TYR A 55 -4.98 5.34 4.05
CA TYR A 55 -5.98 4.53 4.73
C TYR A 55 -5.64 4.31 6.23
N ALA A 56 -4.36 4.41 6.62
CA ALA A 56 -3.96 4.41 8.02
C ALA A 56 -4.61 5.53 8.85
N TYR A 57 -5.12 6.58 8.21
CA TYR A 57 -5.88 7.64 8.89
C TYR A 57 -7.21 7.15 9.45
N TYR A 58 -7.78 6.15 8.83
CA TYR A 58 -9.08 5.59 9.20
C TYR A 58 -8.97 4.42 10.19
N LEU A 59 -7.75 3.85 10.36
CA LEU A 59 -7.49 2.84 11.39
C LEU A 59 -7.62 3.47 12.78
N ASP A 60 -8.27 2.79 13.70
CA ASP A 60 -8.48 3.24 15.08
C ASP A 60 -7.33 2.88 16.03
N PHE A 61 -6.23 2.37 15.49
CA PHE A 61 -5.00 2.02 16.22
C PHE A 61 -3.74 2.64 15.59
N PRO A 62 -2.70 2.94 16.40
CA PRO A 62 -1.48 3.55 15.92
C PRO A 62 -0.75 2.68 14.90
N THR A 63 -0.41 3.26 13.75
CA THR A 63 0.36 2.60 12.70
C THR A 63 1.55 3.42 12.26
N ILE A 64 2.67 2.75 11.91
CA ILE A 64 3.78 3.38 11.23
C ILE A 64 3.74 3.07 9.73
N ASN A 65 3.80 4.09 8.89
CA ASN A 65 3.75 3.92 7.44
C ASN A 65 5.17 3.93 6.85
N MET A 66 5.61 2.77 6.39
CA MET A 66 6.90 2.52 5.76
C MET A 66 6.80 2.35 4.24
N SER A 67 5.67 2.75 3.65
CA SER A 67 5.42 2.62 2.22
C SER A 67 6.15 3.67 1.40
N ARG A 68 6.48 3.34 0.13
CA ARG A 68 7.15 4.26 -0.80
C ARG A 68 6.44 4.27 -2.14
N SER A 69 6.20 5.47 -2.65
CA SER A 69 5.58 5.67 -3.96
C SER A 69 6.43 5.07 -5.07
N GLY A 70 5.79 4.28 -5.95
CA GLY A 70 6.44 3.66 -7.10
C GLY A 70 7.03 2.27 -6.85
N ASP A 71 7.08 1.80 -5.61
CA ASP A 71 7.64 0.48 -5.31
C ASP A 71 6.88 -0.65 -6.01
N LYS A 72 7.65 -1.65 -6.40
CA LYS A 72 7.23 -2.98 -6.80
C LYS A 72 7.43 -3.97 -5.65
N THR A 73 6.94 -5.19 -5.78
CA THR A 73 7.06 -6.20 -4.72
C THR A 73 8.50 -6.58 -4.41
N ASP A 74 9.36 -6.65 -5.41
CA ASP A 74 10.80 -6.86 -5.25
C ASP A 74 11.50 -5.70 -4.52
N ASP A 75 11.02 -4.45 -4.68
CA ASP A 75 11.49 -3.30 -3.90
C ASP A 75 11.12 -3.44 -2.42
N LEU A 76 9.86 -3.85 -2.14
CA LEU A 76 9.40 -4.10 -0.77
C LEU A 76 10.26 -5.16 -0.09
N LEU A 77 10.52 -6.27 -0.80
CA LEU A 77 11.33 -7.38 -0.30
C LEU A 77 12.78 -6.93 -0.03
N ARG A 78 13.37 -6.15 -0.93
CA ARG A 78 14.77 -5.67 -0.82
C ARG A 78 14.96 -4.74 0.37
N ARG A 79 13.98 -3.87 0.68
CA ARG A 79 14.10 -2.88 1.75
C ARG A 79 13.54 -3.32 3.10
N PHE A 80 12.95 -4.50 3.19
CA PHE A 80 12.29 -5.00 4.39
C PHE A 80 13.16 -4.89 5.65
N ASP A 81 14.40 -5.40 5.59
CA ASP A 81 15.28 -5.46 6.78
C ASP A 81 15.64 -4.06 7.28
N ALA A 82 15.84 -3.11 6.37
CA ALA A 82 16.22 -1.74 6.72
C ALA A 82 15.04 -0.88 7.18
N ASP A 83 13.88 -1.09 6.59
CA ASP A 83 12.73 -0.19 6.78
C ASP A 83 11.69 -0.75 7.77
N VAL A 84 11.65 -2.08 8.00
CA VAL A 84 10.64 -2.70 8.87
C VAL A 84 11.22 -3.11 10.22
N LEU A 85 12.34 -3.86 10.23
CA LEU A 85 12.87 -4.45 11.44
C LEU A 85 13.22 -3.45 12.56
N PRO A 86 13.71 -2.22 12.27
CA PRO A 86 14.03 -1.25 13.33
C PRO A 86 12.82 -0.79 14.17
N PHE A 87 11.60 -0.98 13.68
CA PHE A 87 10.37 -0.53 14.36
C PHE A 87 9.73 -1.59 15.24
N HIS A 88 10.19 -2.84 15.19
CA HIS A 88 9.71 -3.94 16.04
C HIS A 88 8.19 -4.11 16.05
N VAL A 89 7.55 -3.89 14.89
CA VAL A 89 6.09 -4.04 14.75
C VAL A 89 5.67 -5.50 14.97
N ARG A 90 4.51 -5.71 15.55
CA ARG A 90 3.91 -7.04 15.71
C ARG A 90 3.12 -7.48 14.48
N TYR A 91 2.45 -6.55 13.83
CA TYR A 91 1.68 -6.78 12.60
C TYR A 91 2.24 -5.95 11.46
N LEU A 92 2.26 -6.51 10.26
CA LEU A 92 2.66 -5.78 9.06
C LEU A 92 1.59 -5.91 7.99
N LEU A 93 0.91 -4.80 7.70
CA LEU A 93 -0.02 -4.67 6.58
C LEU A 93 0.78 -4.51 5.28
N ILE A 94 0.61 -5.42 4.32
CA ILE A 94 1.40 -5.44 3.09
C ILE A 94 0.48 -5.28 1.88
N MET A 95 0.68 -4.21 1.10
CA MET A 95 0.05 -4.02 -0.20
C MET A 95 1.11 -3.81 -1.27
N GLY A 96 1.16 -4.69 -2.26
CA GLY A 96 2.09 -4.58 -3.38
C GLY A 96 1.60 -5.34 -4.60
N GLY A 97 2.15 -4.97 -5.76
CA GLY A 97 1.84 -5.63 -7.02
C GLY A 97 1.22 -4.70 -8.08
N THR A 98 0.56 -3.61 -7.68
CA THR A 98 -0.03 -2.65 -8.64
C THR A 98 0.98 -2.23 -9.71
N ASN A 99 2.18 -1.82 -9.29
CA ASN A 99 3.22 -1.36 -10.22
C ASN A 99 3.86 -2.48 -11.04
N ASN A 100 3.94 -3.70 -10.51
CA ASN A 100 4.39 -4.87 -11.28
C ASN A 100 3.40 -5.16 -12.42
N LEU A 101 2.15 -5.42 -12.04
CA LEU A 101 1.13 -5.99 -12.92
C LEU A 101 0.66 -5.00 -13.99
N ARG A 102 0.44 -3.72 -13.63
CA ARG A 102 0.09 -2.69 -14.62
C ARG A 102 1.20 -2.44 -15.65
N CYS A 103 2.44 -2.72 -15.30
CA CYS A 103 3.61 -2.57 -16.18
C CYS A 103 4.02 -3.89 -16.88
N GLY A 104 3.18 -4.94 -16.83
CA GLY A 104 3.39 -6.19 -17.57
C GLY A 104 4.14 -7.27 -16.79
N GLY A 105 4.32 -7.13 -15.48
CA GLY A 105 4.74 -8.22 -14.61
C GLY A 105 3.64 -9.27 -14.46
N THR A 106 3.98 -10.45 -13.95
CA THR A 106 3.09 -11.60 -13.81
C THR A 106 2.59 -11.78 -12.37
N ALA A 107 1.45 -12.42 -12.21
CA ALA A 107 0.93 -12.78 -10.90
C ALA A 107 1.89 -13.71 -10.15
N GLU A 108 2.53 -14.62 -10.85
CA GLU A 108 3.48 -15.58 -10.29
C GLU A 108 4.69 -14.87 -9.65
N GLU A 109 5.23 -13.82 -10.30
CA GLU A 109 6.32 -13.00 -9.74
C GLU A 109 5.87 -12.27 -8.47
N VAL A 110 4.71 -11.63 -8.51
CA VAL A 110 4.15 -10.89 -7.36
C VAL A 110 3.86 -11.82 -6.19
N ILE A 111 3.24 -12.98 -6.43
CA ILE A 111 2.93 -13.96 -5.40
C ILE A 111 4.22 -14.48 -4.76
N SER A 112 5.23 -14.82 -5.55
CA SER A 112 6.52 -15.28 -5.04
C SER A 112 7.19 -14.26 -4.13
N ASP A 113 7.14 -12.98 -4.47
CA ASP A 113 7.70 -11.90 -3.63
C ASP A 113 6.88 -11.73 -2.33
N LEU A 114 5.54 -11.81 -2.41
CA LEU A 114 4.67 -11.73 -1.24
C LEU A 114 4.85 -12.93 -0.30
N GLU A 115 5.04 -14.13 -0.83
CA GLU A 115 5.39 -15.32 -0.04
C GLU A 115 6.71 -15.12 0.70
N ALA A 116 7.74 -14.63 0.00
CA ALA A 116 9.03 -14.33 0.60
C ALA A 116 8.94 -13.24 1.68
N LEU A 117 8.08 -12.22 1.49
CA LEU A 117 7.80 -11.20 2.51
C LEU A 117 7.13 -11.80 3.75
N GLN A 118 6.13 -12.68 3.56
CA GLN A 118 5.48 -13.37 4.67
C GLN A 118 6.48 -14.25 5.44
N GLU A 119 7.37 -14.96 4.76
CA GLU A 119 8.43 -15.75 5.39
C GLU A 119 9.38 -14.87 6.20
N LYS A 120 9.81 -13.72 5.66
CA LYS A 120 10.62 -12.74 6.40
C LYS A 120 9.91 -12.20 7.63
N CYS A 121 8.62 -11.89 7.54
CA CYS A 121 7.82 -11.47 8.68
C CYS A 121 7.84 -12.53 9.78
N ARG A 122 7.44 -13.76 9.47
CA ARG A 122 7.38 -14.87 10.43
C ARG A 122 8.75 -15.19 11.06
N ALA A 123 9.83 -15.11 10.27
CA ALA A 123 11.18 -15.31 10.77
C ALA A 123 11.65 -14.23 11.78
N ASN A 124 10.93 -13.12 11.87
CA ASN A 124 11.20 -12.01 12.78
C ASN A 124 10.05 -11.73 13.77
N ASP A 125 9.20 -12.73 14.03
CA ASP A 125 8.06 -12.66 14.95
C ASP A 125 7.05 -11.54 14.57
N ILE A 126 6.91 -11.24 13.27
CA ILE A 126 5.95 -10.29 12.72
C ILE A 126 4.82 -11.07 12.05
N GLU A 127 3.57 -10.74 12.38
CA GLU A 127 2.40 -11.32 11.72
C GLU A 127 2.08 -10.54 10.43
N PRO A 128 2.20 -11.16 9.23
CA PRO A 128 1.89 -10.51 7.97
C PRO A 128 0.39 -10.53 7.69
N VAL A 129 -0.16 -9.39 7.32
CA VAL A 129 -1.54 -9.23 6.85
C VAL A 129 -1.50 -8.66 5.43
N LEU A 130 -1.91 -9.45 4.44
CA LEU A 130 -1.89 -9.01 3.05
C LEU A 130 -3.13 -8.16 2.73
N LEU A 131 -2.98 -7.14 1.90
CA LEU A 131 -4.09 -6.34 1.41
C LEU A 131 -4.32 -6.65 -0.08
N THR A 132 -5.57 -6.92 -0.47
CA THR A 132 -5.90 -7.08 -1.89
C THR A 132 -5.67 -5.77 -2.65
N ILE A 133 -5.34 -5.89 -3.93
CA ILE A 133 -5.02 -4.76 -4.80
C ILE A 133 -6.32 -4.19 -5.37
N PRO A 134 -6.66 -2.91 -5.10
CA PRO A 134 -7.85 -2.28 -5.68
C PRO A 134 -7.72 -2.16 -7.21
N PRO A 135 -8.85 -2.15 -7.96
CA PRO A 135 -8.82 -2.04 -9.40
C PRO A 135 -8.23 -0.70 -9.86
N ILE A 136 -7.80 -0.65 -11.12
CA ILE A 136 -7.28 0.58 -11.76
C ILE A 136 -8.12 0.92 -12.98
N ALA A 137 -7.91 2.12 -13.56
CA ALA A 137 -8.56 2.55 -14.80
C ALA A 137 -7.52 2.99 -15.84
N PRO A 138 -7.16 2.10 -16.79
CA PRO A 138 -6.09 2.32 -17.76
C PRO A 138 -6.22 3.60 -18.57
N ASP A 139 -7.42 3.95 -19.02
CA ASP A 139 -7.67 5.16 -19.83
C ASP A 139 -7.33 6.44 -19.07
N ARG A 140 -7.66 6.48 -17.76
CA ARG A 140 -7.32 7.63 -16.92
C ARG A 140 -5.83 7.65 -16.57
N ILE A 141 -5.21 6.50 -16.32
CA ILE A 141 -3.76 6.41 -16.13
C ILE A 141 -3.04 6.95 -17.37
N TRP A 142 -3.47 6.56 -18.55
CA TRP A 142 -2.92 7.11 -19.80
C TRP A 142 -3.13 8.62 -19.91
N LYS A 143 -4.34 9.10 -19.62
CA LYS A 143 -4.66 10.53 -19.66
C LYS A 143 -3.79 11.38 -18.74
N TYR A 144 -3.52 10.91 -17.54
CA TYR A 144 -2.79 11.68 -16.52
C TYR A 144 -1.29 11.50 -16.55
N TYR A 145 -0.80 10.30 -16.86
CA TYR A 145 0.60 9.94 -16.73
C TYR A 145 1.29 9.65 -18.06
N GLN A 146 0.54 9.50 -19.14
CA GLN A 146 1.04 9.04 -20.45
C GLN A 146 1.79 7.71 -20.36
N GLN A 147 1.39 6.86 -19.42
CA GLN A 147 1.96 5.54 -19.19
C GLN A 147 0.95 4.46 -19.63
N PRO A 148 1.34 3.54 -20.51
CA PRO A 148 0.48 2.43 -20.88
C PRO A 148 0.29 1.47 -19.70
N THR A 149 -0.88 0.83 -19.66
CA THR A 149 -1.16 -0.31 -18.79
C THR A 149 -1.14 -1.58 -19.64
N ALA A 150 -0.59 -2.67 -19.10
CA ALA A 150 -0.57 -3.96 -19.78
C ALA A 150 -1.99 -4.46 -20.08
N GLU A 151 -2.23 -5.05 -21.24
CA GLU A 151 -3.55 -5.50 -21.66
C GLU A 151 -4.14 -6.58 -20.76
N ASN A 152 -3.28 -7.43 -20.19
CA ASN A 152 -3.67 -8.52 -19.28
C ASN A 152 -3.74 -8.14 -17.80
N TRP A 153 -3.57 -6.85 -17.45
CA TRP A 153 -3.47 -6.39 -16.06
C TRP A 153 -4.58 -6.95 -15.17
N LYS A 154 -5.82 -6.94 -15.66
CA LYS A 154 -6.99 -7.37 -14.88
C LYS A 154 -6.91 -8.86 -14.50
N ALA A 155 -6.56 -9.69 -15.45
CA ALA A 155 -6.40 -11.13 -15.20
C ALA A 155 -5.28 -11.41 -14.19
N GLU A 156 -4.19 -10.64 -14.24
CA GLU A 156 -3.10 -10.78 -13.30
C GLU A 156 -3.48 -10.25 -11.89
N PHE A 157 -4.22 -9.14 -11.80
CA PHE A 157 -4.80 -8.65 -10.53
C PHE A 157 -5.74 -9.68 -9.91
N ASP A 158 -6.65 -10.27 -10.72
CA ASP A 158 -7.59 -11.28 -10.25
C ASP A 158 -6.89 -12.53 -9.69
N LYS A 159 -5.80 -12.97 -10.32
CA LYS A 159 -4.99 -14.10 -9.82
C LYS A 159 -4.33 -13.75 -8.47
N VAL A 160 -3.67 -12.60 -8.37
CA VAL A 160 -3.00 -12.17 -7.14
C VAL A 160 -4.03 -11.99 -6.03
N ASN A 161 -5.13 -11.28 -6.28
CA ASN A 161 -6.19 -11.08 -5.29
C ASN A 161 -6.85 -12.39 -4.89
N GLY A 162 -7.04 -13.33 -5.83
CA GLY A 162 -7.53 -14.67 -5.53
C GLY A 162 -6.61 -15.43 -4.57
N TRP A 163 -5.30 -15.32 -4.77
CA TRP A 163 -4.31 -15.93 -3.89
C TRP A 163 -4.25 -15.21 -2.53
N ILE A 164 -4.28 -13.87 -2.49
CA ILE A 164 -4.29 -13.09 -1.23
C ILE A 164 -5.49 -13.48 -0.36
N ARG A 165 -6.68 -13.68 -0.95
CA ARG A 165 -7.89 -14.10 -0.22
C ARG A 165 -7.80 -15.48 0.44
N MET A 166 -6.78 -16.26 0.11
CA MET A 166 -6.48 -17.54 0.81
C MET A 166 -5.48 -17.36 1.96
N GLN A 167 -5.04 -16.15 2.25
CA GLN A 167 -4.12 -15.80 3.33
C GLN A 167 -4.85 -14.99 4.41
N THR A 168 -4.18 -14.71 5.53
CA THR A 168 -4.63 -13.65 6.46
C THR A 168 -4.60 -12.32 5.70
N HIS A 169 -5.74 -11.66 5.55
CA HIS A 169 -5.84 -10.50 4.67
C HIS A 169 -6.91 -9.50 5.07
N ILE A 170 -6.79 -8.31 4.48
CA ILE A 170 -7.85 -7.28 4.41
C ILE A 170 -8.26 -7.15 2.94
N ASP A 171 -9.56 -7.32 2.64
CA ASP A 171 -10.05 -7.23 1.26
C ASP A 171 -10.35 -5.78 0.86
N THR A 172 -9.31 -5.00 0.64
CA THR A 172 -9.38 -3.59 0.21
C THR A 172 -9.94 -3.41 -1.19
N ALA A 173 -10.00 -4.48 -1.99
CA ALA A 173 -10.63 -4.47 -3.32
C ALA A 173 -12.14 -4.76 -3.28
N ALA A 174 -12.66 -5.37 -2.22
CA ALA A 174 -14.06 -5.76 -2.11
C ALA A 174 -15.06 -4.61 -2.34
N PRO A 175 -14.85 -3.39 -1.80
CA PRO A 175 -15.76 -2.26 -2.03
C PRO A 175 -15.92 -1.86 -3.50
N PHE A 176 -14.98 -2.27 -4.35
CA PHE A 176 -14.93 -1.92 -5.78
C PHE A 176 -15.29 -3.11 -6.69
N ALA A 177 -15.61 -4.27 -6.14
CA ALA A 177 -15.84 -5.51 -6.91
C ALA A 177 -17.00 -5.43 -7.91
N MET A 178 -17.94 -4.49 -7.73
CA MET A 178 -19.05 -4.26 -8.65
C MET A 178 -18.69 -3.47 -9.91
N TYR A 179 -17.49 -2.88 -9.95
CA TYR A 179 -17.04 -2.03 -11.06
C TYR A 179 -16.04 -2.78 -11.94
N GLU A 180 -16.10 -2.53 -13.24
CA GLU A 180 -15.13 -3.12 -14.18
C GLU A 180 -13.75 -2.52 -13.99
N ASP A 181 -13.69 -1.20 -13.82
CA ASP A 181 -12.49 -0.39 -13.54
C ASP A 181 -12.74 0.51 -12.34
N MET A 182 -11.67 1.04 -11.73
CA MET A 182 -11.78 2.00 -10.65
C MET A 182 -12.63 3.22 -11.08
N PRO A 183 -13.74 3.55 -10.41
CA PRO A 183 -14.57 4.70 -10.77
C PRO A 183 -13.84 6.04 -10.61
N GLU A 184 -14.20 7.03 -11.43
CA GLU A 184 -13.56 8.36 -11.43
C GLU A 184 -13.74 9.10 -10.09
N ASN A 185 -14.88 8.93 -9.45
CA ASN A 185 -15.16 9.53 -8.14
C ASN A 185 -14.36 8.91 -6.99
N PHE A 186 -13.72 7.75 -7.20
CA PHE A 186 -12.86 7.09 -6.21
C PHE A 186 -11.37 7.19 -6.53
N ALA A 187 -11.00 7.41 -7.77
CA ALA A 187 -9.63 7.72 -8.19
C ALA A 187 -9.64 8.53 -9.48
N ALA A 188 -9.53 9.84 -9.37
CA ALA A 188 -9.60 10.73 -10.53
C ALA A 188 -8.56 10.44 -11.61
N ASP A 189 -7.37 9.97 -11.22
CA ASP A 189 -6.28 9.59 -12.13
C ASP A 189 -6.34 8.10 -12.57
N GLY A 190 -7.29 7.35 -12.02
CA GLY A 190 -7.48 5.93 -12.31
C GLY A 190 -6.53 4.98 -11.60
N LEU A 191 -5.66 5.48 -10.71
CA LEU A 191 -4.63 4.69 -10.03
C LEU A 191 -4.64 4.88 -8.52
N HIS A 192 -4.72 6.12 -8.04
CA HIS A 192 -4.58 6.45 -6.63
C HIS A 192 -5.96 6.73 -6.01
N PRO A 193 -6.44 5.84 -5.12
CA PRO A 193 -7.70 6.04 -4.41
C PRO A 193 -7.71 7.35 -3.65
N ASP A 194 -8.81 8.09 -3.75
CA ASP A 194 -9.04 9.33 -3.00
C ASP A 194 -9.55 9.05 -1.57
N LYS A 195 -10.00 10.11 -0.87
CA LYS A 195 -10.44 10.01 0.53
C LYS A 195 -11.60 9.03 0.72
N GLU A 196 -12.64 9.15 -0.09
CA GLU A 196 -13.83 8.28 0.02
C GLU A 196 -13.47 6.81 -0.27
N ALA A 197 -12.59 6.60 -1.25
CA ALA A 197 -12.11 5.26 -1.56
C ALA A 197 -11.25 4.68 -0.43
N LYS A 198 -10.39 5.48 0.20
CA LYS A 198 -9.56 5.05 1.33
C LYS A 198 -10.40 4.68 2.55
N GLU A 199 -11.42 5.46 2.85
CA GLU A 199 -12.38 5.16 3.91
C GLU A 199 -13.12 3.84 3.66
N LYS A 200 -13.47 3.55 2.40
CA LYS A 200 -14.11 2.26 2.04
C LYS A 200 -13.14 1.07 2.10
N MET A 201 -11.85 1.29 1.83
CA MET A 201 -10.83 0.25 1.91
C MET A 201 -10.58 -0.22 3.35
N ASP A 202 -10.85 0.63 4.32
CA ASP A 202 -10.60 0.41 5.75
C ASP A 202 -11.85 -0.03 6.53
N ASN A 203 -12.84 -0.59 5.88
CA ASN A 203 -14.03 -1.07 6.58
C ASN A 203 -13.72 -2.40 7.30
N ASP A 204 -14.07 -2.48 8.60
CA ASP A 204 -13.91 -3.67 9.46
C ASP A 204 -14.49 -4.96 8.86
N GLU A 205 -15.52 -4.85 8.02
CA GLU A 205 -16.13 -5.99 7.33
C GLU A 205 -15.18 -6.67 6.32
N ASN A 206 -14.08 -5.99 5.96
CA ASN A 206 -13.10 -6.48 4.98
C ASN A 206 -11.94 -7.27 5.63
N ILE A 207 -11.88 -7.35 6.96
CA ILE A 207 -10.79 -8.02 7.67
C ILE A 207 -11.11 -9.52 7.80
N VAL A 208 -10.25 -10.35 7.26
CA VAL A 208 -10.33 -11.82 7.37
C VAL A 208 -9.05 -12.35 8.02
N ILE A 209 -9.20 -12.86 9.24
CA ILE A 209 -8.11 -13.55 9.95
C ILE A 209 -8.33 -15.05 9.75
N LEU A 210 -7.36 -15.72 9.17
CA LEU A 210 -7.33 -17.16 9.08
C LEU A 210 -6.57 -17.71 10.30
N ASP A 211 -7.29 -18.38 11.22
CA ASP A 211 -6.67 -19.20 12.24
C ASP A 211 -5.96 -20.38 11.56
N VAL A 212 -4.64 -20.43 11.65
CA VAL A 212 -3.79 -21.50 11.13
C VAL A 212 -3.40 -22.43 12.29
#